data_bd8ab875396dc401d4871787cbfbe235
#
_entry.id   bd8ab875396dc401d4871787cbfbe235
#
_cell.length_a   1.000
_cell.length_b   1.000
_cell.length_c   1.000
_cell.angle_alpha   90.00
_cell.angle_beta   90.00
_cell.angle_gamma   90.00
#
_symmetry.space_group_name_H-M   'P 1'
#
loop_
_entity.id
_entity.type
_entity.pdbx_description
1 polymer ?
#
loop_
_entity_poly.entity_id
_entity_poly.type
_entity_poly.pdbx_seq_one_letter_code
_entity_poly.pdbx_strand_id
1 'polypeptide(L)'
;MRKILVGTDTTASADMAVSAAAELAGEHEAELLVLYVRPDGRATEAADPRKPADPQGYLARMTERFPTIRVRSWSELGDPAERICEVAAEERVDTIVLGNKGVPGPRWRVRESVPNLVLRHAPCSVFIVDTRVAQ
;
A
#
# COMPACT_ATOMS: atom_id res chain seq x y z
N MET A 1 17.52 3.00 -7.14
CA MET A 1 16.14 2.58 -6.87
C MET A 1 15.32 2.81 -8.13
N ARG A 2 14.75 1.75 -8.68
CA ARG A 2 14.06 1.81 -9.97
C ARG A 2 12.55 1.62 -9.87
N LYS A 3 12.10 0.81 -8.93
CA LYS A 3 10.68 0.52 -8.75
C LYS A 3 10.33 0.53 -7.29
N ILE A 4 9.28 1.24 -6.97
CA ILE A 4 8.76 1.33 -5.60
C ILE A 4 7.33 0.82 -5.62
N LEU A 5 7.02 -0.10 -4.73
CA LEU A 5 5.67 -0.64 -4.57
C LEU A 5 5.08 -0.10 -3.29
N VAL A 6 3.92 0.52 -3.38
CA VAL A 6 3.18 0.94 -2.19
C VAL A 6 1.88 0.17 -2.10
N GLY A 7 1.64 -0.41 -0.93
CA GLY A 7 0.37 -1.05 -0.63
C GLY A 7 -0.59 -0.02 -0.06
N THR A 8 -1.81 -0.03 -0.53
CA THR A 8 -2.85 0.87 -0.04
C THR A 8 -4.14 0.09 0.22
N ASP A 9 -4.89 0.51 1.22
CA ASP A 9 -6.26 0.04 1.42
C ASP A 9 -7.25 1.16 1.09
N THR A 10 -6.79 2.18 0.40
CA THR A 10 -7.53 3.35 -0.06
C THR A 10 -8.01 4.29 1.05
N THR A 11 -7.64 4.03 2.29
CA THR A 11 -7.96 4.94 3.40
C THR A 11 -7.06 6.18 3.38
N ALA A 12 -7.44 7.22 4.11
CA ALA A 12 -6.64 8.42 4.24
C ALA A 12 -5.26 8.12 4.84
N SER A 13 -5.19 7.20 5.80
CA SER A 13 -3.91 6.79 6.38
C SER A 13 -3.01 6.14 5.35
N ALA A 14 -3.57 5.22 4.56
CA ALA A 14 -2.80 4.55 3.52
C ALA A 14 -2.37 5.55 2.45
N ASP A 15 -3.18 6.57 2.20
CA ASP A 15 -2.86 7.59 1.22
C ASP A 15 -1.61 8.38 1.60
N MET A 16 -1.31 8.52 2.87
CA MET A 16 -0.06 9.13 3.31
C MET A 16 1.13 8.31 2.86
N ALA A 17 1.00 6.98 2.90
CA ALA A 17 2.07 6.10 2.42
C ALA A 17 2.22 6.24 0.90
N VAL A 18 1.11 6.36 0.18
CA VAL A 18 1.14 6.58 -1.27
C VAL A 18 1.88 7.88 -1.59
N SER A 19 1.56 8.95 -0.88
CA SER A 19 2.23 10.24 -1.10
C SER A 19 3.72 10.18 -0.81
N ALA A 20 4.11 9.50 0.27
CA ALA A 20 5.52 9.33 0.62
C ALA A 20 6.25 8.50 -0.45
N ALA A 21 5.60 7.45 -0.94
CA ALA A 21 6.18 6.63 -1.99
C ALA A 21 6.35 7.41 -3.30
N ALA A 22 5.38 8.26 -3.63
CA ALA A 22 5.46 9.09 -4.82
C ALA A 22 6.61 10.10 -4.72
N GLU A 23 6.79 10.69 -3.55
CA GLU A 23 7.92 11.59 -3.32
C GLU A 23 9.26 10.88 -3.49
N LEU A 24 9.35 9.69 -2.91
CA LEU A 24 10.56 8.87 -3.03
C LEU A 24 10.82 8.49 -4.49
N ALA A 25 9.76 8.11 -5.21
CA ALA A 25 9.87 7.78 -6.63
C ALA A 25 10.35 8.97 -7.45
N GLY A 26 9.86 10.16 -7.15
CA GLY A 26 10.29 11.37 -7.82
C GLY A 26 11.77 11.67 -7.60
N GLU A 27 12.24 11.52 -6.37
CA GLU A 27 13.65 11.78 -6.04
C GLU A 27 14.60 10.79 -6.72
N HIS A 28 14.16 9.56 -6.93
CA HIS A 28 14.99 8.51 -7.51
C HIS A 28 14.72 8.23 -8.97
N GLU A 29 13.80 8.99 -9.57
CA GLU A 29 13.34 8.75 -10.94
C GLU A 29 12.88 7.31 -11.12
N ALA A 30 12.17 6.79 -10.11
CA ALA A 30 11.69 5.43 -10.08
C ALA A 30 10.24 5.35 -10.55
N GLU A 31 9.83 4.16 -10.96
CA GLU A 31 8.44 3.89 -11.27
C GLU A 31 7.70 3.58 -9.96
N LEU A 32 6.50 4.11 -9.81
CA LEU A 32 5.64 3.85 -8.65
C LEU A 32 4.55 2.85 -9.02
N LEU A 33 4.47 1.78 -8.25
CA LEU A 33 3.41 0.80 -8.37
C LEU A 33 2.49 0.94 -7.15
N VAL A 34 1.22 1.21 -7.39
CA VAL A 34 0.23 1.37 -6.32
C VAL A 34 -0.70 0.16 -6.35
N LEU A 35 -0.66 -0.63 -5.32
CA LEU A 35 -1.39 -1.90 -5.27
C LEU A 35 -2.38 -1.92 -4.12
N TYR A 36 -3.63 -2.20 -4.43
CA TYR A 36 -4.66 -2.45 -3.45
C TYR A 36 -5.01 -3.93 -3.48
N VAL A 37 -4.68 -4.65 -2.41
CA VAL A 37 -5.04 -6.06 -2.30
C VAL A 37 -6.27 -6.16 -1.41
N ARG A 38 -7.37 -6.61 -2.00
CA ARG A 38 -8.60 -6.84 -1.26
C ARG A 38 -8.59 -8.26 -0.71
N PRO A 39 -8.88 -8.41 0.59
CA PRO A 39 -9.07 -9.76 1.13
C PRO A 39 -10.16 -10.47 0.34
N ASP A 40 -10.01 -11.78 0.20
CA ASP A 40 -10.91 -12.59 -0.60
C ASP A 40 -12.37 -12.17 -0.53
N GLY A 41 -12.86 -11.72 -1.62
CA GLY A 41 -14.22 -11.50 -2.05
C GLY A 41 -15.38 -11.71 -1.10
N ARG A 42 -15.17 -11.62 0.17
CA ARG A 42 -16.26 -11.64 1.10
C ARG A 42 -16.94 -10.30 1.03
N ALA A 43 -17.93 -10.27 0.20
CA ALA A 43 -18.81 -9.12 0.04
C ALA A 43 -19.47 -8.71 1.34
N THR A 44 -19.16 -9.40 2.42
CA THR A 44 -19.76 -9.17 3.72
C THR A 44 -19.05 -8.12 4.53
N GLU A 45 -17.98 -7.57 4.03
CA GLU A 45 -17.38 -6.47 4.75
C GLU A 45 -18.31 -5.28 4.69
N ALA A 46 -18.80 -4.89 5.85
CA ALA A 46 -19.53 -3.65 5.98
C ALA A 46 -18.66 -2.57 5.37
N ALA A 47 -19.26 -1.70 4.58
CA ALA A 47 -18.53 -0.61 3.98
C ALA A 47 -17.79 0.16 5.05
N ASP A 48 -16.47 0.25 4.91
CA ASP A 48 -15.65 1.04 5.81
C ASP A 48 -15.81 2.50 5.42
N PRO A 49 -16.38 3.35 6.31
CA PRO A 49 -16.58 4.76 5.94
C PRO A 49 -15.29 5.54 5.67
N ARG A 50 -14.15 4.96 6.05
CA ARG A 50 -12.85 5.59 5.79
C ARG A 50 -12.37 5.36 4.37
N LYS A 51 -12.99 4.43 3.64
CA LYS A 51 -12.57 4.06 2.29
C LYS A 51 -13.41 4.77 1.25
N PRO A 52 -12.82 5.14 0.12
CA PRO A 52 -13.59 5.69 -0.99
C PRO A 52 -14.66 4.69 -1.44
N ALA A 53 -15.79 5.23 -1.89
CA ALA A 53 -16.84 4.39 -2.43
C ALA A 53 -16.41 3.70 -3.72
N ASP A 54 -15.42 4.26 -4.41
CA ASP A 54 -14.94 3.74 -5.68
C ASP A 54 -13.42 3.55 -5.67
N PRO A 55 -12.96 2.38 -5.17
CA PRO A 55 -11.52 2.09 -5.15
C PRO A 55 -10.88 2.10 -6.55
N GLN A 56 -11.62 1.69 -7.57
CA GLN A 56 -11.08 1.66 -8.93
C GLN A 56 -10.85 3.08 -9.44
N GLY A 57 -11.78 3.98 -9.17
CA GLY A 57 -11.61 5.39 -9.50
C GLY A 57 -10.45 6.02 -8.75
N TYR A 58 -10.29 5.68 -7.48
CA TYR A 58 -9.15 6.13 -6.69
C TYR A 58 -7.83 5.72 -7.35
N LEU A 59 -7.71 4.45 -7.72
CA LEU A 59 -6.50 3.94 -8.35
C LEU A 59 -6.27 4.57 -9.73
N ALA A 60 -7.33 4.72 -10.50
CA ALA A 60 -7.24 5.28 -11.85
C ALA A 60 -6.73 6.73 -11.85
N ARG A 61 -6.96 7.47 -10.77
CA ARG A 61 -6.52 8.86 -10.69
C ARG A 61 -5.05 9.02 -10.33
N MET A 62 -4.35 7.94 -10.02
CA MET A 62 -2.97 8.04 -9.57
C MET A 62 -2.04 8.64 -10.62
N THR A 63 -2.25 8.32 -11.89
CA THR A 63 -1.43 8.88 -12.96
C THR A 63 -1.58 10.40 -13.05
N GLU A 64 -2.81 10.88 -12.90
CA GLU A 64 -3.07 12.32 -12.92
C GLU A 64 -2.55 13.02 -11.68
N ARG A 65 -2.63 12.34 -10.54
CA ARG A 65 -2.17 12.88 -9.27
C ARG A 65 -0.67 13.09 -9.22
N PHE A 66 0.07 12.20 -9.88
CA PHE A 66 1.54 12.24 -9.90
C PHE A 66 2.06 12.30 -11.33
N PRO A 67 1.87 13.45 -12.01
CA PRO A 67 2.16 13.54 -13.45
C PRO A 67 3.64 13.52 -13.81
N THR A 68 4.54 13.70 -12.84
CA THR A 68 5.98 13.77 -13.12
C THR A 68 6.69 12.44 -12.97
N ILE A 69 5.98 11.39 -12.57
CA ILE A 69 6.56 10.06 -12.41
C ILE A 69 5.72 9.03 -13.17
N ARG A 70 6.34 7.89 -13.44
CA ARG A 70 5.59 6.78 -14.04
C ARG A 70 4.84 6.05 -12.95
N VAL A 71 3.54 5.87 -13.13
CA VAL A 71 2.68 5.22 -12.14
C VAL A 71 1.89 4.11 -12.80
N ARG A 72 1.86 2.96 -12.14
CA ARG A 72 0.90 1.88 -12.43
C ARG A 72 0.11 1.64 -11.18
N SER A 73 -1.18 1.44 -11.31
CA SER A 73 -2.04 1.17 -10.16
C SER A 73 -3.06 0.11 -10.52
N TRP A 74 -3.30 -0.82 -9.58
CA TRP A 74 -4.29 -1.86 -9.80
C TRP A 74 -4.70 -2.50 -8.48
N SER A 75 -5.76 -3.31 -8.54
CA SER A 75 -6.20 -4.07 -7.38
C SER A 75 -6.17 -5.56 -7.69
N GLU A 76 -5.99 -6.35 -6.62
CA GLU A 76 -6.01 -7.80 -6.69
C GLU A 76 -6.80 -8.34 -5.50
N LEU A 77 -7.21 -9.59 -5.61
CA LEU A 77 -7.82 -10.30 -4.49
C LEU A 77 -6.76 -11.17 -3.83
N GLY A 78 -6.87 -11.37 -2.53
CA GLY A 78 -5.99 -12.26 -1.81
C GLY A 78 -5.60 -11.76 -0.45
N ASP A 79 -4.61 -12.41 0.13
CA ASP A 79 -4.04 -11.96 1.41
C ASP A 79 -3.10 -10.78 1.14
N PRO A 80 -3.34 -9.61 1.75
CA PRO A 80 -2.54 -8.43 1.45
C PRO A 80 -1.04 -8.61 1.62
N ALA A 81 -0.60 -9.13 2.76
CA ALA A 81 0.84 -9.26 3.02
C ALA A 81 1.49 -10.23 2.05
N GLU A 82 0.85 -11.36 1.82
CA GLU A 82 1.36 -12.37 0.90
C GLU A 82 1.45 -11.84 -0.52
N ARG A 83 0.38 -11.22 -0.99
CA ARG A 83 0.34 -10.75 -2.37
C ARG A 83 1.28 -9.59 -2.63
N ILE A 84 1.42 -8.69 -1.65
CA ILE A 84 2.39 -7.60 -1.75
C ILE A 84 3.81 -8.14 -1.94
N CYS A 85 4.19 -9.15 -1.13
CA CYS A 85 5.52 -9.75 -1.26
C CYS A 85 5.70 -10.47 -2.60
N GLU A 86 4.65 -11.15 -3.07
CA GLU A 86 4.69 -11.81 -4.37
C GLU A 86 4.88 -10.83 -5.51
N VAL A 87 4.10 -9.75 -5.50
CA VAL A 87 4.22 -8.72 -6.53
C VAL A 87 5.60 -8.07 -6.50
N ALA A 88 6.11 -7.81 -5.29
CA ALA A 88 7.45 -7.24 -5.16
C ALA A 88 8.50 -8.11 -5.82
N ALA A 89 8.38 -9.43 -5.67
CA ALA A 89 9.30 -10.36 -6.30
C ALA A 89 9.10 -10.43 -7.81
N GLU A 90 7.84 -10.54 -8.26
CA GLU A 90 7.51 -10.62 -9.67
C GLU A 90 7.96 -9.39 -10.44
N GLU A 91 7.76 -8.21 -9.86
CA GLU A 91 8.08 -6.94 -10.50
C GLU A 91 9.52 -6.49 -10.25
N ARG A 92 10.26 -7.22 -9.43
CA ARG A 92 11.62 -6.86 -9.05
C ARG A 92 11.68 -5.47 -8.42
N VAL A 93 10.82 -5.26 -7.47
CA VAL A 93 10.71 -3.99 -6.75
C VAL A 93 11.91 -3.81 -5.82
N ASP A 94 12.40 -2.60 -5.75
CA ASP A 94 13.54 -2.25 -4.87
C ASP A 94 13.10 -1.97 -3.45
N THR A 95 11.92 -1.39 -3.29
CA THR A 95 11.43 -0.98 -1.98
C THR A 95 9.92 -1.10 -1.94
N ILE A 96 9.42 -1.66 -0.85
CA ILE A 96 7.99 -1.68 -0.53
C ILE A 96 7.74 -0.57 0.48
N VAL A 97 6.72 0.24 0.25
CA VAL A 97 6.31 1.31 1.18
C VAL A 97 4.95 0.96 1.75
N LEU A 98 4.82 1.03 3.05
CA LEU A 98 3.56 0.74 3.75
C LEU A 98 3.33 1.74 4.87
N GLY A 99 2.07 2.02 5.16
CA GLY A 99 1.73 2.78 6.36
C GLY A 99 1.67 1.87 7.57
N ASN A 100 1.85 2.45 8.74
CA ASN A 100 1.82 1.68 9.98
C ASN A 100 0.58 2.02 10.82
N LYS A 101 -0.54 2.34 10.19
CA LYS A 101 -1.73 2.67 10.97
C LYS A 101 -1.98 1.61 12.05
N GLY A 102 -2.25 2.09 13.24
CA GLY A 102 -2.47 1.20 14.36
C GLY A 102 -3.70 0.32 14.16
N VAL A 103 -3.64 -0.88 14.69
CA VAL A 103 -4.81 -1.75 14.74
C VAL A 103 -5.61 -1.37 15.97
N PRO A 104 -6.94 -1.16 15.84
CA PRO A 104 -7.76 -0.83 17.00
C PRO A 104 -7.71 -1.95 18.04
N GLY A 105 -7.64 -1.56 19.30
CA GLY A 105 -7.68 -2.48 20.41
C GLY A 105 -6.33 -2.77 21.05
N PRO A 106 -6.33 -3.58 22.10
CA PRO A 106 -5.09 -3.91 22.81
C PRO A 106 -4.12 -4.67 21.91
N ARG A 107 -2.86 -4.28 21.95
CA ARG A 107 -1.84 -4.90 21.10
C ARG A 107 -1.69 -6.40 21.30
N TRP A 108 -1.90 -6.87 22.50
CA TRP A 108 -1.77 -8.30 22.78
C TRP A 108 -2.87 -9.15 22.15
N ARG A 109 -3.92 -8.53 21.64
CA ARG A 109 -4.99 -9.23 20.93
C ARG A 109 -4.77 -9.28 19.45
N VAL A 110 -3.78 -8.62 18.98
CA VAL A 110 -3.69 -8.29 17.59
C VAL A 110 -3.07 -9.41 16.78
N ARG A 111 -3.70 -9.75 15.69
CA ARG A 111 -3.06 -10.53 14.65
C ARG A 111 -1.89 -9.73 14.15
N GLU A 112 -0.92 -10.42 13.67
CA GLU A 112 0.21 -9.75 13.08
C GLU A 112 -0.26 -8.80 11.98
N SER A 113 0.21 -7.57 12.02
CA SER A 113 -0.19 -6.55 11.04
C SER A 113 0.42 -6.83 9.67
N VAL A 114 -0.19 -6.26 8.63
CA VAL A 114 0.35 -6.37 7.28
C VAL A 114 1.80 -5.90 7.22
N PRO A 115 2.16 -4.72 7.78
CA PRO A 115 3.56 -4.30 7.78
C PRO A 115 4.51 -5.30 8.42
N ASN A 116 4.13 -5.89 9.55
CA ASN A 116 4.97 -6.87 10.21
C ASN A 116 5.19 -8.13 9.37
N LEU A 117 4.12 -8.62 8.75
CA LEU A 117 4.22 -9.77 7.88
C LEU A 117 5.08 -9.49 6.65
N VAL A 118 4.92 -8.31 6.07
CA VAL A 118 5.73 -7.92 4.92
C VAL A 118 7.20 -7.81 5.32
N LEU A 119 7.49 -7.21 6.46
CA LEU A 119 8.87 -7.10 6.94
C LEU A 119 9.54 -8.46 7.06
N ARG A 120 8.80 -9.47 7.45
CA ARG A 120 9.32 -10.82 7.61
C ARG A 120 9.60 -11.53 6.30
N HIS A 121 8.81 -11.24 5.29
CA HIS A 121 8.82 -12.04 4.07
C HIS A 121 9.21 -11.26 2.81
N ALA A 122 9.46 -9.97 2.93
CA ALA A 122 9.75 -9.13 1.77
C ALA A 122 11.06 -9.55 1.09
N PRO A 123 11.08 -9.57 -0.25
CA PRO A 123 12.30 -9.86 -1.00
C PRO A 123 13.20 -8.63 -1.19
N CYS A 124 12.86 -7.51 -0.57
CA CYS A 124 13.52 -6.23 -0.78
C CYS A 124 13.39 -5.37 0.47
N SER A 125 13.89 -4.15 0.39
CA SER A 125 13.78 -3.18 1.48
C SER A 125 12.33 -2.79 1.72
N VAL A 126 12.02 -2.45 2.96
CA VAL A 126 10.67 -2.02 3.34
C VAL A 126 10.79 -0.69 4.08
N PHE A 127 10.00 0.27 3.64
CA PHE A 127 9.92 1.59 4.24
C PHE A 127 8.56 1.74 4.90
N ILE A 128 8.53 1.91 6.21
CA ILE A 128 7.28 2.07 6.95
C ILE A 128 7.04 3.54 7.23
N VAL A 129 5.93 4.05 6.74
CA VAL A 129 5.55 5.45 6.94
C VAL A 129 4.70 5.55 8.19
N ASP A 130 5.08 6.42 9.10
CA ASP A 130 4.30 6.62 10.32
C ASP A 130 3.06 7.46 10.00
N THR A 131 1.94 6.81 9.90
CA THR A 131 0.67 7.44 9.56
C THR A 131 -0.13 7.86 10.80
N ARG A 132 0.39 7.58 11.99
CA ARG A 132 -0.28 7.95 13.23
C ARG A 132 -0.23 9.44 13.52
N VAL A 133 0.67 10.14 12.86
CA VAL A 133 0.86 11.58 13.06
C VAL A 133 -0.20 12.40 12.36
N ALA A 134 -0.96 11.82 11.47
CA ALA A 134 -2.02 12.50 10.74
C ALA A 134 -3.26 12.59 11.63
N GLN A 135 -3.20 13.42 12.60
CA GLN A 135 -4.31 13.63 13.51
C GLN A 135 -5.03 14.93 13.19
#